data_9602e17361c6812ffe58a03a7a98dfd4
#
_entry.id   9602e17361c6812ffe58a03a7a98dfd4
#
_cell.length_a   1.000
_cell.length_b   1.000
_cell.length_c   1.000
_cell.angle_alpha   90.00
_cell.angle_beta   90.00
_cell.angle_gamma   90.00
#
_symmetry.space_group_name_H-M   'P 1'
#
loop_
_entity.id
_entity.type
_entity.pdbx_description
1 polymer ?
#
loop_
_entity_poly.entity_id
_entity_poly.type
_entity_poly.pdbx_seq_one_letter_code
_entity_poly.pdbx_strand_id
1 'polypeptide(L)'
;KGAEVVRMMQTLATGGASGISGREGFARGMKLYFERHDGQAVTCDDFAQAIADANPDSALATRLDAFKRWYAQAGTPRLKAAGRFDAETRSWTLTLSQHTPATPGQTDKWPFVIPVAMGLLQADGTPVAGSERVLVLDSAQQSWTFDALDAAPVASLLRGFSAPVILEWEASEAE
;
A
#
# COMPACT_ATOMS: atom_id res chain seq x y z
N LYS A 1 -0.22 5.15 15.39
CA LYS A 1 0.74 4.72 14.36
C LYS A 1 0.96 3.19 14.38
N GLY A 2 1.23 2.56 15.55
CA GLY A 2 1.54 1.12 15.63
C GLY A 2 0.47 0.22 15.00
N ALA A 3 -0.79 0.39 15.37
CA ALA A 3 -1.90 -0.40 14.80
C ALA A 3 -2.01 -0.25 13.27
N GLU A 4 -1.73 0.93 12.73
CA GLU A 4 -1.76 1.18 11.29
C GLU A 4 -0.59 0.49 10.57
N VAL A 5 0.59 0.41 11.21
CA VAL A 5 1.72 -0.35 10.65
C VAL A 5 1.39 -1.83 10.60
N VAL A 6 0.77 -2.38 11.64
CA VAL A 6 0.29 -3.78 11.67
C VAL A 6 -0.77 -4.03 10.58
N ARG A 7 -1.70 -3.08 10.37
CA ARG A 7 -2.68 -3.16 9.28
C ARG A 7 -2.02 -3.19 7.90
N MET A 8 -1.01 -2.36 7.68
CA MET A 8 -0.23 -2.40 6.43
C MET A 8 0.47 -3.74 6.24
N MET A 9 1.04 -4.35 7.29
CA MET A 9 1.61 -5.69 7.20
C MET A 9 0.56 -6.71 6.75
N GLN A 10 -0.65 -6.66 7.33
CA GLN A 10 -1.74 -7.52 6.92
C GLN A 10 -2.09 -7.33 5.43
N THR A 11 -2.17 -6.09 4.97
CA THR A 11 -2.48 -5.78 3.56
C THR A 11 -1.37 -6.28 2.64
N LEU A 12 -0.10 -6.11 3.02
CA LEU A 12 1.07 -6.50 2.22
C LEU A 12 1.42 -8.00 2.32
N ALA A 13 0.88 -8.73 3.32
CA ALA A 13 1.06 -10.18 3.46
C ALA A 13 0.21 -10.99 2.47
N THR A 14 -0.52 -10.33 1.56
CA THR A 14 -1.22 -10.98 0.45
C THR A 14 -0.21 -11.71 -0.43
N GLY A 15 -0.40 -12.99 -0.62
CA GLY A 15 0.50 -13.83 -1.40
C GLY A 15 0.28 -13.67 -2.90
N GLY A 16 1.37 -13.44 -3.66
CA GLY A 16 1.39 -13.30 -5.11
C GLY A 16 0.71 -14.47 -5.84
N ALA A 17 1.49 -15.41 -6.37
CA ALA A 17 0.98 -16.57 -7.13
C ALA A 17 0.09 -17.55 -6.33
N SER A 18 0.16 -17.53 -4.99
CA SER A 18 -0.61 -18.44 -4.13
C SER A 18 -2.06 -18.00 -3.88
N GLY A 19 -2.44 -16.78 -4.29
CA GLY A 19 -3.80 -16.25 -4.11
C GLY A 19 -4.25 -16.09 -2.64
N ILE A 20 -3.30 -16.10 -1.69
CA ILE A 20 -3.60 -16.01 -0.26
C ILE A 20 -4.03 -14.60 0.10
N SER A 21 -5.14 -14.47 0.82
CA SER A 21 -5.60 -13.19 1.34
C SER A 21 -4.62 -12.62 2.39
N GLY A 22 -4.55 -11.30 2.50
CA GLY A 22 -3.70 -10.65 3.50
C GLY A 22 -4.02 -11.10 4.93
N ARG A 23 -5.27 -11.44 5.24
CA ARG A 23 -5.68 -11.99 6.54
C ARG A 23 -5.06 -13.37 6.80
N GLU A 24 -5.09 -14.26 5.82
CA GLU A 24 -4.49 -15.59 5.92
C GLU A 24 -2.96 -15.51 6.01
N GLY A 25 -2.33 -14.68 5.17
CA GLY A 25 -0.90 -14.42 5.24
C GLY A 25 -0.48 -13.89 6.61
N PHE A 26 -1.23 -12.93 7.15
CA PHE A 26 -0.97 -12.40 8.47
C PHE A 26 -1.16 -13.45 9.58
N ALA A 27 -2.19 -14.29 9.49
CA ALA A 27 -2.41 -15.38 10.47
C ALA A 27 -1.27 -16.40 10.46
N ARG A 28 -0.71 -16.74 9.29
CA ARG A 28 0.51 -17.57 9.18
C ARG A 28 1.70 -16.91 9.87
N GLY A 29 1.88 -15.61 9.63
CA GLY A 29 2.94 -14.83 10.25
C GLY A 29 2.82 -14.79 11.78
N MET A 30 1.60 -14.59 12.30
CA MET A 30 1.32 -14.63 13.73
C MET A 30 1.66 -15.99 14.35
N LYS A 31 1.29 -17.07 13.66
CA LYS A 31 1.64 -18.42 14.11
C LYS A 31 3.16 -18.59 14.22
N LEU A 32 3.87 -18.24 13.17
CA LEU A 32 5.36 -18.33 13.16
C LEU A 32 5.99 -17.42 14.21
N TYR A 33 5.44 -16.23 14.43
CA TYR A 33 5.89 -15.32 15.49
C TYR A 33 5.79 -15.95 16.88
N PHE A 34 4.66 -16.54 17.21
CA PHE A 34 4.50 -17.24 18.50
C PHE A 34 5.39 -18.50 18.61
N GLU A 35 5.53 -19.27 17.53
CA GLU A 35 6.43 -20.44 17.52
C GLU A 35 7.89 -20.06 17.80
N ARG A 36 8.34 -18.89 17.34
CA ARG A 36 9.72 -18.42 17.51
C ARG A 36 9.96 -17.71 18.82
N HIS A 37 8.98 -16.97 19.31
CA HIS A 37 9.19 -15.92 20.30
C HIS A 37 8.29 -15.98 21.52
N ASP A 38 7.52 -17.05 21.71
CA ASP A 38 6.68 -17.19 22.89
C ASP A 38 7.51 -17.13 24.17
N GLY A 39 7.07 -16.30 25.11
CA GLY A 39 7.77 -16.06 26.37
C GLY A 39 9.06 -15.24 26.27
N GLN A 40 9.40 -14.66 25.09
CA GLN A 40 10.61 -13.86 24.89
C GLN A 40 10.27 -12.36 24.73
N ALA A 41 11.21 -11.51 25.14
CA ALA A 41 11.18 -10.08 24.83
C ALA A 41 11.83 -9.83 23.46
N VAL A 42 11.04 -9.37 22.50
CA VAL A 42 11.48 -9.18 21.11
C VAL A 42 11.16 -7.79 20.59
N THR A 43 11.70 -7.45 19.44
CA THR A 43 11.54 -6.13 18.81
C THR A 43 10.41 -6.12 17.77
N CYS A 44 10.05 -4.92 17.31
CA CYS A 44 9.15 -4.77 16.16
C CYS A 44 9.74 -5.37 14.87
N ASP A 45 11.07 -5.43 14.77
CA ASP A 45 11.78 -6.04 13.65
C ASP A 45 11.57 -7.55 13.61
N ASP A 46 11.66 -8.24 14.77
CA ASP A 46 11.42 -9.68 14.88
C ASP A 46 9.97 -10.02 14.49
N PHE A 47 9.02 -9.16 14.89
CA PHE A 47 7.63 -9.32 14.52
C PHE A 47 7.43 -9.19 12.99
N ALA A 48 7.95 -8.11 12.39
CA ALA A 48 7.84 -7.89 10.94
C ALA A 48 8.54 -8.99 10.14
N GLN A 49 9.70 -9.49 10.64
CA GLN A 49 10.43 -10.58 10.02
C GLN A 49 9.62 -11.88 10.03
N ALA A 50 8.98 -12.22 11.15
CA ALA A 50 8.17 -13.44 11.24
C ALA A 50 6.97 -13.40 10.25
N ILE A 51 6.32 -12.24 10.10
CA ILE A 51 5.23 -12.06 9.11
C ILE A 51 5.75 -12.24 7.68
N ALA A 52 6.91 -11.66 7.37
CA ALA A 52 7.54 -11.75 6.05
C ALA A 52 7.99 -13.19 5.73
N ASP A 53 8.68 -13.85 6.65
CA ASP A 53 9.18 -15.23 6.47
C ASP A 53 8.07 -16.25 6.24
N ALA A 54 6.92 -16.05 6.88
CA ALA A 54 5.76 -16.90 6.68
C ALA A 54 5.09 -16.70 5.30
N ASN A 55 5.45 -15.61 4.59
CA ASN A 55 4.86 -15.22 3.31
C ASN A 55 5.94 -14.74 2.34
N PRO A 56 6.87 -15.59 1.90
CA PRO A 56 8.07 -15.19 1.14
C PRO A 56 7.77 -14.50 -0.20
N ASP A 57 6.64 -14.84 -0.83
CA ASP A 57 6.22 -14.28 -2.12
C ASP A 57 5.37 -13.00 -1.96
N SER A 58 5.16 -12.52 -0.73
CA SER A 58 4.35 -11.34 -0.45
C SER A 58 5.10 -10.04 -0.76
N ALA A 59 4.32 -8.98 -0.99
CA ALA A 59 4.88 -7.64 -1.15
C ALA A 59 5.59 -7.13 0.11
N LEU A 60 5.23 -7.64 1.29
CA LEU A 60 5.94 -7.36 2.55
C LEU A 60 7.33 -7.97 2.54
N ALA A 61 7.45 -9.27 2.23
CA ALA A 61 8.71 -9.99 2.26
C ALA A 61 9.74 -9.40 1.30
N THR A 62 9.31 -9.11 0.07
CA THR A 62 10.18 -8.54 -0.97
C THR A 62 10.64 -7.11 -0.70
N ARG A 63 10.00 -6.41 0.24
CA ARG A 63 10.25 -5.00 0.58
C ARG A 63 10.50 -4.76 2.07
N LEU A 64 10.82 -5.79 2.82
CA LEU A 64 10.85 -5.74 4.29
C LEU A 64 11.79 -4.65 4.82
N ASP A 65 13.00 -4.53 4.27
CA ASP A 65 13.97 -3.52 4.71
C ASP A 65 13.45 -2.08 4.49
N ALA A 66 12.81 -1.84 3.35
CA ALA A 66 12.18 -0.56 3.08
C ALA A 66 10.94 -0.33 3.95
N PHE A 67 10.17 -1.39 4.25
CA PHE A 67 9.00 -1.33 5.12
C PHE A 67 9.37 -0.94 6.56
N LYS A 68 10.49 -1.41 7.08
CA LYS A 68 11.00 -1.08 8.42
C LYS A 68 11.22 0.42 8.65
N ARG A 69 11.27 1.22 7.59
CA ARG A 69 11.28 2.69 7.69
C ARG A 69 10.08 3.24 8.46
N TRP A 70 8.94 2.55 8.46
CA TRP A 70 7.77 2.93 9.26
C TRP A 70 8.05 2.96 10.77
N TYR A 71 9.06 2.24 11.25
CA TYR A 71 9.54 2.25 12.62
C TYR A 71 10.67 3.27 12.83
N ALA A 72 11.57 3.40 11.87
CA ALA A 72 12.81 4.17 12.02
C ALA A 72 12.69 5.63 11.57
N GLN A 73 11.82 5.93 10.59
CA GLN A 73 11.69 7.27 10.01
C GLN A 73 10.49 8.02 10.60
N ALA A 74 10.76 9.22 11.11
CA ALA A 74 9.72 10.11 11.62
C ALA A 74 8.95 10.81 10.49
N GLY A 75 7.76 11.30 10.81
CA GLY A 75 6.90 12.06 9.90
C GLY A 75 5.75 11.23 9.33
N THR A 76 4.81 11.91 8.71
CA THR A 76 3.67 11.31 8.00
C THR A 76 3.82 11.63 6.53
N PRO A 77 3.86 10.62 5.64
CA PRO A 77 3.98 10.87 4.21
C PRO A 77 2.70 11.52 3.66
N ARG A 78 2.91 12.43 2.72
CA ARG A 78 1.87 12.98 1.85
C ARG A 78 1.86 12.15 0.58
N LEU A 79 0.69 11.65 0.23
CA LEU A 79 0.45 10.87 -0.98
C LEU A 79 -0.35 11.74 -1.94
N LYS A 80 0.28 12.17 -3.02
CA LYS A 80 -0.39 12.90 -4.09
C LYS A 80 -0.81 11.90 -5.16
N ALA A 81 -2.08 11.97 -5.56
CA ALA A 81 -2.65 11.12 -6.59
C ALA A 81 -3.19 11.98 -7.74
N ALA A 82 -2.88 11.59 -8.97
CA ALA A 82 -3.39 12.19 -10.19
C ALA A 82 -3.85 11.11 -11.17
N GLY A 83 -5.03 11.28 -11.75
CA GLY A 83 -5.60 10.40 -12.76
C GLY A 83 -5.66 11.07 -14.12
N ARG A 84 -5.38 10.30 -15.18
CA ARG A 84 -5.51 10.76 -16.55
C ARG A 84 -6.19 9.71 -17.41
N PHE A 85 -7.31 10.05 -18.01
CA PHE A 85 -8.01 9.22 -18.99
C PHE A 85 -7.56 9.58 -20.41
N ASP A 86 -7.35 8.56 -21.22
CA ASP A 86 -7.08 8.65 -22.64
C ASP A 86 -8.21 7.92 -23.39
N ALA A 87 -9.02 8.69 -24.09
CA ALA A 87 -10.18 8.17 -24.82
C ALA A 87 -9.78 7.39 -26.09
N GLU A 88 -8.62 7.70 -26.70
CA GLU A 88 -8.16 7.01 -27.91
C GLU A 88 -7.72 5.59 -27.60
N THR A 89 -6.94 5.44 -26.51
CA THR A 89 -6.47 4.13 -26.04
C THR A 89 -7.45 3.45 -25.09
N ARG A 90 -8.51 4.12 -24.65
CA ARG A 90 -9.47 3.65 -23.65
C ARG A 90 -8.77 3.20 -22.37
N SER A 91 -7.78 3.96 -21.96
CA SER A 91 -6.97 3.66 -20.77
C SER A 91 -7.00 4.81 -19.77
N TRP A 92 -6.83 4.46 -18.51
CA TRP A 92 -6.70 5.43 -17.42
C TRP A 92 -5.43 5.16 -16.65
N THR A 93 -4.62 6.19 -16.48
CA THR A 93 -3.35 6.10 -15.76
C THR A 93 -3.45 6.82 -14.43
N LEU A 94 -3.23 6.08 -13.34
CA LEU A 94 -3.06 6.62 -11.99
C LEU A 94 -1.58 6.85 -11.74
N THR A 95 -1.21 8.07 -11.40
CA THR A 95 0.13 8.41 -10.93
C THR A 95 0.06 8.74 -9.44
N LEU A 96 0.84 8.03 -8.64
CA LEU A 96 1.00 8.28 -7.22
C LEU A 96 2.42 8.79 -6.96
N SER A 97 2.55 9.84 -6.16
CA SER A 97 3.83 10.33 -5.66
C SER A 97 3.77 10.54 -4.15
N GLN A 98 4.90 10.33 -3.48
CA GLN A 98 4.99 10.49 -2.04
C GLN A 98 6.10 11.47 -1.65
N HIS A 99 5.84 12.23 -0.61
CA HIS A 99 6.80 13.11 0.01
C HIS A 99 6.59 13.11 1.53
N THR A 100 7.68 13.01 2.28
CA THR A 100 7.64 13.16 3.74
C THR A 100 8.43 14.41 4.12
N PRO A 101 7.81 15.41 4.77
CA PRO A 101 8.52 16.60 5.20
C PRO A 101 9.67 16.28 6.17
N ALA A 102 10.71 17.09 6.12
CA ALA A 102 11.81 17.05 7.09
C ALA A 102 11.28 17.16 8.52
N THR A 103 11.91 16.45 9.44
CA THR A 103 11.62 16.53 10.88
C THR A 103 12.91 16.82 11.66
N PRO A 104 12.84 17.35 12.89
CA PRO A 104 14.03 17.58 13.71
C PRO A 104 14.86 16.30 13.84
N GLY A 105 16.15 16.41 13.51
CA GLY A 105 17.09 15.26 13.53
C GLY A 105 16.99 14.30 12.35
N GLN A 106 16.02 14.47 11.44
CA GLN A 106 15.87 13.67 10.22
C GLN A 106 15.44 14.58 9.06
N THR A 107 16.39 15.22 8.42
CA THR A 107 16.15 16.12 7.26
C THR A 107 15.92 15.34 5.97
N ASP A 108 16.67 14.26 5.79
CA ASP A 108 16.58 13.40 4.61
C ASP A 108 15.54 12.32 4.84
N LYS A 109 14.65 12.14 3.87
CA LYS A 109 13.55 11.18 3.91
C LYS A 109 13.60 10.26 2.71
N TRP A 110 13.55 8.98 2.99
CA TRP A 110 13.44 7.94 1.99
C TRP A 110 11.96 7.60 1.74
N PRO A 111 11.59 7.17 0.53
CA PRO A 111 10.23 6.71 0.25
C PRO A 111 9.81 5.59 1.21
N PHE A 112 8.58 5.66 1.72
CA PHE A 112 7.96 4.57 2.45
C PHE A 112 7.42 3.50 1.51
N VAL A 113 7.21 2.29 2.00
CA VAL A 113 6.37 1.28 1.35
C VAL A 113 4.92 1.55 1.73
N ILE A 114 4.11 2.03 0.80
CA ILE A 114 2.73 2.45 1.02
C ILE A 114 1.80 1.52 0.25
N PRO A 115 1.03 0.64 0.92
CA PRO A 115 -0.03 -0.12 0.26
C PRO A 115 -1.25 0.78 0.03
N VAL A 116 -1.67 0.91 -1.21
CA VAL A 116 -2.86 1.65 -1.62
C VAL A 116 -3.90 0.67 -2.12
N ALA A 117 -4.79 0.22 -1.25
CA ALA A 117 -5.95 -0.55 -1.65
C ALA A 117 -6.92 0.36 -2.40
N MET A 118 -7.28 -0.02 -3.62
CA MET A 118 -8.08 0.83 -4.50
C MET A 118 -9.06 0.04 -5.34
N GLY A 119 -9.99 0.75 -5.94
CA GLY A 119 -10.85 0.28 -7.00
C GLY A 119 -11.33 1.47 -7.83
N LEU A 120 -11.79 1.21 -9.03
CA LEU A 120 -12.38 2.21 -9.91
C LEU A 120 -13.91 2.13 -9.86
N LEU A 121 -14.54 3.27 -9.95
CA LEU A 121 -15.99 3.42 -10.05
C LEU A 121 -16.33 4.09 -11.38
N GLN A 122 -17.49 3.75 -11.93
CA GLN A 122 -18.10 4.51 -13.02
C GLN A 122 -18.70 5.82 -12.48
N ALA A 123 -19.09 6.72 -13.36
CA ALA A 123 -19.70 8.00 -12.97
C ALA A 123 -21.00 7.83 -12.16
N ASP A 124 -21.72 6.73 -12.32
CA ASP A 124 -22.92 6.39 -11.56
C ASP A 124 -22.62 5.72 -10.20
N GLY A 125 -21.33 5.56 -9.84
CA GLY A 125 -20.88 4.92 -8.61
C GLY A 125 -20.77 3.39 -8.67
N THR A 126 -21.09 2.76 -9.81
CA THR A 126 -20.94 1.30 -9.94
C THR A 126 -19.47 0.90 -10.03
N PRO A 127 -19.06 -0.21 -9.37
CA PRO A 127 -17.68 -0.69 -9.46
C PRO A 127 -17.30 -1.13 -10.88
N VAL A 128 -16.11 -0.72 -11.34
CA VAL A 128 -15.49 -1.27 -12.54
C VAL A 128 -14.95 -2.67 -12.21
N ALA A 129 -15.49 -3.69 -12.89
CA ALA A 129 -15.12 -5.07 -12.64
C ALA A 129 -13.62 -5.31 -12.82
N GLY A 130 -12.99 -6.05 -11.90
CA GLY A 130 -11.56 -6.39 -11.95
C GLY A 130 -10.59 -5.23 -11.67
N SER A 131 -11.11 -4.04 -11.30
CA SER A 131 -10.26 -2.90 -10.96
C SER A 131 -9.71 -2.93 -9.52
N GLU A 132 -10.32 -3.73 -8.64
CA GLU A 132 -9.90 -3.80 -7.24
C GLU A 132 -8.54 -4.47 -7.09
N ARG A 133 -7.62 -3.76 -6.47
CA ARG A 133 -6.25 -4.25 -6.21
C ARG A 133 -5.56 -3.45 -5.11
N VAL A 134 -4.44 -3.97 -4.64
CA VAL A 134 -3.50 -3.23 -3.79
C VAL A 134 -2.32 -2.82 -4.65
N LEU A 135 -2.15 -1.52 -4.84
CA LEU A 135 -0.94 -0.94 -5.43
C LEU A 135 0.09 -0.75 -4.32
N VAL A 136 1.36 -0.99 -4.60
CA VAL A 136 2.44 -0.78 -3.63
C VAL A 136 3.36 0.29 -4.15
N LEU A 137 3.30 1.48 -3.54
CA LEU A 137 4.21 2.57 -3.85
C LEU A 137 5.43 2.47 -2.93
N ASP A 138 6.60 2.15 -3.48
CA ASP A 138 7.88 2.01 -2.76
C ASP A 138 8.98 2.94 -3.29
N SER A 139 8.63 3.80 -4.24
CA SER A 139 9.48 4.82 -4.84
C SER A 139 8.87 6.22 -4.63
N ALA A 140 9.59 7.27 -4.99
CA ALA A 140 9.10 8.64 -4.89
C ALA A 140 7.85 8.86 -5.74
N GLN A 141 7.77 8.20 -6.90
CA GLN A 141 6.63 8.25 -7.82
C GLN A 141 6.53 6.95 -8.63
N GLN A 142 5.29 6.53 -8.90
CA GLN A 142 5.00 5.38 -9.76
C GLN A 142 3.63 5.56 -10.42
N SER A 143 3.45 4.96 -11.61
CA SER A 143 2.20 5.02 -12.36
C SER A 143 1.69 3.60 -12.67
N TRP A 144 0.37 3.47 -12.73
CA TRP A 144 -0.33 2.24 -13.12
C TRP A 144 -1.40 2.57 -14.15
N THR A 145 -1.49 1.74 -15.18
CA THR A 145 -2.48 1.89 -16.25
C THR A 145 -3.57 0.81 -16.12
N PHE A 146 -4.78 1.23 -16.37
CA PHE A 146 -5.99 0.41 -16.39
C PHE A 146 -6.60 0.55 -17.79
N ASP A 147 -6.72 -0.57 -18.49
CA ASP A 147 -7.16 -0.61 -19.87
C ASP A 147 -8.64 -0.98 -20.01
N ALA A 148 -9.16 -0.88 -21.23
CA ALA A 148 -10.51 -1.28 -21.61
C ALA A 148 -11.63 -0.51 -20.87
N LEU A 149 -11.41 0.79 -20.62
CA LEU A 149 -12.39 1.67 -19.99
C LEU A 149 -13.14 2.46 -21.06
N ASP A 150 -14.47 2.52 -20.96
CA ASP A 150 -15.33 3.26 -21.89
C ASP A 150 -15.41 4.76 -21.58
N ALA A 151 -15.10 5.15 -20.34
CA ALA A 151 -15.10 6.53 -19.87
C ALA A 151 -14.09 6.73 -18.73
N ALA A 152 -13.79 7.99 -18.40
CA ALA A 152 -12.97 8.34 -17.25
C ALA A 152 -13.58 7.76 -15.96
N PRO A 153 -12.85 6.94 -15.19
CA PRO A 153 -13.36 6.39 -13.94
C PRO A 153 -13.10 7.35 -12.78
N VAL A 154 -13.83 7.15 -11.69
CA VAL A 154 -13.54 7.77 -10.39
C VAL A 154 -12.73 6.78 -9.56
N ALA A 155 -11.54 7.18 -9.07
CA ALA A 155 -10.71 6.32 -8.26
C ALA A 155 -11.11 6.40 -6.77
N SER A 156 -11.38 5.25 -6.17
CA SER A 156 -11.55 5.09 -4.73
C SER A 156 -10.25 4.55 -4.14
N LEU A 157 -9.49 5.42 -3.48
CA LEU A 157 -8.15 5.11 -2.94
C LEU A 157 -8.16 4.86 -1.43
N LEU A 158 -7.13 4.19 -0.92
CA LEU A 158 -6.92 3.89 0.50
C LEU A 158 -8.10 3.16 1.15
N ARG A 159 -8.76 2.29 0.39
CA ARG A 159 -9.88 1.48 0.89
C ARG A 159 -9.46 0.70 2.13
N GLY A 160 -10.37 0.61 3.11
CA GLY A 160 -10.12 -0.08 4.37
C GLY A 160 -8.99 0.54 5.21
N PHE A 161 -8.66 1.82 5.01
CA PHE A 161 -7.53 2.49 5.68
C PHE A 161 -6.20 1.76 5.46
N SER A 162 -5.91 1.42 4.21
CA SER A 162 -4.76 0.58 3.85
C SER A 162 -3.39 1.20 4.19
N ALA A 163 -3.30 2.52 4.36
CA ALA A 163 -2.09 3.19 4.84
C ALA A 163 -2.40 4.52 5.56
N PRO A 164 -1.61 4.88 6.61
CA PRO A 164 -1.76 6.12 7.38
C PRO A 164 -1.03 7.29 6.70
N VAL A 165 -1.54 7.76 5.59
CA VAL A 165 -0.97 8.85 4.79
C VAL A 165 -1.94 10.02 4.70
N ILE A 166 -1.43 11.21 4.36
CA ILE A 166 -2.26 12.36 3.99
C ILE A 166 -2.45 12.29 2.48
N LEU A 167 -3.68 12.01 2.03
CA LEU A 167 -4.00 11.93 0.60
C LEU A 167 -4.28 13.34 0.07
N GLU A 168 -3.61 13.68 -1.02
CA GLU A 168 -3.83 14.88 -1.83
C GLU A 168 -4.28 14.40 -3.22
N TRP A 169 -5.57 14.58 -3.53
CA TRP A 169 -6.12 14.19 -4.83
C TRP A 169 -6.20 15.39 -5.75
N GLU A 170 -5.60 15.30 -6.92
CA GLU A 170 -5.79 16.27 -8.00
C GLU A 170 -6.98 15.81 -8.85
N ALA A 171 -8.20 16.12 -8.41
CA ALA A 171 -9.39 15.91 -9.21
C ALA A 171 -9.45 16.93 -10.34
N SER A 172 -9.92 16.51 -11.52
CA SER A 172 -10.39 17.46 -12.53
C SER A 172 -11.73 18.06 -12.10
N GLU A 173 -12.08 19.25 -12.55
CA GLU A 173 -13.39 19.88 -12.24
C GLU A 173 -14.61 19.04 -12.69
N ALA A 174 -14.38 17.93 -13.39
CA ALA A 174 -15.40 17.00 -13.87
C ALA A 174 -15.55 15.72 -12.99
N GLU A 175 -14.79 15.61 -11.92
CA GLU A 175 -14.84 14.46 -10.97
C GLU A 175 -15.59 14.80 -9.67
#